data_e97e5fac112cef7f3b9a5103cc768fd1
#
_entry.id   e97e5fac112cef7f3b9a5103cc768fd1
#
_cell.length_a   1.000
_cell.length_b   1.000
_cell.length_c   1.000
_cell.angle_alpha   90.00
_cell.angle_beta   90.00
_cell.angle_gamma   90.00
#
_symmetry.space_group_name_H-M   'P 1'
#
loop_
_entity.id
_entity.type
_entity.pdbx_description
1 polymer ?
#
loop_
_entity_poly.entity_id
_entity_poly.type
_entity_poly.pdbx_seq_one_letter_code
_entity_poly.pdbx_strand_id
1 'polypeptide(L)'
;MMRRLAQGLRASLSASVLLWVVVLLAGCAGNEFKVEFGLDGNVDAAYRMLYYASDPRKGWVVESVVSVQKGKAETRLVTRNPCLVYVSSVGNGGPSTFFYARRGDDINITGDGRDPLGWSIDGNKINKRLTEWRLSHRAALSARGAGAVAALNKAVAEYVGANPEDPVSTLMLLLYYDRGADERGFRAAWSKLQGDALDASWRELVSRSDMLEDVPAEQPMPRAIVFNTVQTGCDTVTPGRVPALLYFSRTSCEDYKTHIDSLRRLSRAYADSSRRVIANVQLEPDSSVRWQSVRADTLTGVVQAWMPLGVSDPTARELGVRRFPWFIVIGRDRKSAYSGPDPAPALSAFRRQMGK
;
A
#
# COMPACT_ATOMS: atom_id res chain seq x y z
N MET A 1 -73.18 8.40 2.33
CA MET A 1 -72.23 7.46 1.67
C MET A 1 -70.90 8.11 1.25
N MET A 2 -70.83 9.40 0.95
CA MET A 2 -69.58 10.10 0.52
C MET A 2 -68.49 10.33 1.58
N ARG A 3 -68.84 10.40 2.89
CA ARG A 3 -67.81 10.62 3.96
C ARG A 3 -66.90 9.43 4.26
N ARG A 4 -67.36 8.19 4.02
CA ARG A 4 -66.50 6.98 4.25
C ARG A 4 -65.51 6.75 3.12
N LEU A 5 -65.81 7.18 1.89
CA LEU A 5 -64.86 7.11 0.75
C LEU A 5 -63.67 8.08 0.90
N ALA A 6 -63.90 9.27 1.44
CA ALA A 6 -62.86 10.27 1.64
C ALA A 6 -61.82 9.89 2.76
N GLN A 7 -62.29 9.13 3.78
CA GLN A 7 -61.37 8.65 4.82
C GLN A 7 -60.48 7.47 4.36
N GLY A 8 -60.99 6.59 3.50
CA GLY A 8 -60.22 5.49 2.94
C GLY A 8 -59.12 6.00 1.97
N LEU A 9 -59.41 7.03 1.17
CA LEU A 9 -58.42 7.63 0.28
C LEU A 9 -57.28 8.36 1.01
N ARG A 10 -57.59 9.04 2.14
CA ARG A 10 -56.57 9.73 2.92
C ARG A 10 -55.63 8.73 3.67
N ALA A 11 -56.15 7.60 4.14
CA ALA A 11 -55.38 6.58 4.78
C ALA A 11 -54.44 5.85 3.79
N SER A 12 -54.92 5.60 2.56
CA SER A 12 -54.11 4.94 1.56
C SER A 12 -53.00 5.87 1.00
N LEU A 13 -53.24 7.17 0.83
CA LEU A 13 -52.24 8.15 0.42
C LEU A 13 -51.13 8.31 1.49
N SER A 14 -51.50 8.35 2.79
CA SER A 14 -50.50 8.47 3.85
C SER A 14 -49.64 7.22 3.97
N ALA A 15 -50.22 6.02 3.81
CA ALA A 15 -49.46 4.77 3.82
C ALA A 15 -48.51 4.65 2.62
N SER A 16 -48.97 5.06 1.43
CA SER A 16 -48.12 5.07 0.21
C SER A 16 -46.98 6.06 0.31
N VAL A 17 -47.23 7.27 0.84
CA VAL A 17 -46.18 8.29 1.04
C VAL A 17 -45.17 7.81 2.11
N LEU A 18 -45.62 7.18 3.17
CA LEU A 18 -44.74 6.61 4.20
C LEU A 18 -43.88 5.48 3.63
N LEU A 19 -44.45 4.61 2.80
CA LEU A 19 -43.74 3.54 2.13
C LEU A 19 -42.66 4.11 1.16
N TRP A 20 -42.98 5.14 0.40
CA TRP A 20 -42.02 5.82 -0.48
C TRP A 20 -40.90 6.52 0.29
N VAL A 21 -41.17 7.15 1.43
CA VAL A 21 -40.18 7.74 2.31
C VAL A 21 -39.26 6.68 2.91
N VAL A 22 -39.81 5.53 3.35
CA VAL A 22 -39.02 4.39 3.84
C VAL A 22 -38.15 3.80 2.72
N VAL A 23 -38.66 3.66 1.51
CA VAL A 23 -37.89 3.18 0.35
C VAL A 23 -36.81 4.18 -0.06
N LEU A 24 -37.08 5.50 0.01
CA LEU A 24 -36.05 6.51 -0.23
C LEU A 24 -34.98 6.55 0.86
N LEU A 25 -35.35 6.31 2.12
CA LEU A 25 -34.39 6.21 3.22
C LEU A 25 -33.59 4.89 3.18
N ALA A 26 -34.20 3.80 2.73
CA ALA A 26 -33.50 2.54 2.52
C ALA A 26 -32.60 2.55 1.27
N GLY A 27 -32.92 3.37 0.26
CA GLY A 27 -32.12 3.55 -0.96
C GLY A 27 -30.83 4.36 -0.76
N CYS A 28 -30.70 5.06 0.38
CA CYS A 28 -29.49 5.79 0.79
C CYS A 28 -28.55 5.00 1.69
N ALA A 29 -28.66 3.68 1.79
CA ALA A 29 -27.56 2.86 2.30
C ALA A 29 -26.39 2.97 1.30
N GLY A 30 -25.69 4.10 1.37
CA GLY A 30 -24.58 4.46 0.49
C GLY A 30 -23.54 3.37 0.43
N ASN A 31 -22.78 3.34 -0.63
CA ASN A 31 -21.62 2.45 -0.77
C ASN A 31 -20.49 2.88 0.21
N GLU A 32 -20.81 2.98 1.49
CA GLU A 32 -19.96 3.54 2.53
C GLU A 32 -19.70 2.54 3.65
N PHE A 33 -18.57 2.71 4.31
CA PHE A 33 -18.28 2.18 5.64
C PHE A 33 -17.89 3.33 6.55
N LYS A 34 -18.12 3.16 7.84
CA LYS A 34 -17.81 4.16 8.86
C LYS A 34 -16.51 3.78 9.57
N VAL A 35 -15.71 4.77 9.93
CA VAL A 35 -14.54 4.60 10.79
C VAL A 35 -14.62 5.58 11.94
N GLU A 36 -14.55 5.06 13.14
CA GLU A 36 -14.49 5.82 14.40
C GLU A 36 -13.12 5.65 15.05
N PHE A 37 -12.54 6.77 15.46
CA PHE A 37 -11.34 6.81 16.28
C PHE A 37 -11.69 7.15 17.71
N GLY A 38 -11.22 6.33 18.66
CA GLY A 38 -11.28 6.53 20.09
C GLY A 38 -9.88 6.34 20.69
N LEU A 39 -8.95 7.25 20.38
CA LEU A 39 -7.55 7.13 20.76
C LEU A 39 -7.30 7.69 22.17
N ASP A 40 -6.38 7.04 22.88
CA ASP A 40 -6.01 7.42 24.24
C ASP A 40 -5.21 8.73 24.28
N GLY A 41 -5.28 9.44 25.40
CA GLY A 41 -4.39 10.55 25.74
C GLY A 41 -4.73 11.90 25.11
N ASN A 42 -5.98 12.16 24.71
CA ASN A 42 -6.39 13.46 24.11
C ASN A 42 -5.51 13.91 22.94
N VAL A 43 -5.11 12.99 22.09
CA VAL A 43 -4.17 13.24 21.00
C VAL A 43 -4.86 14.02 19.88
N ASP A 44 -4.23 15.10 19.44
CA ASP A 44 -4.53 15.77 18.18
C ASP A 44 -3.57 15.23 17.12
N ALA A 45 -4.09 14.55 16.11
CA ALA A 45 -3.31 13.89 15.08
C ALA A 45 -4.04 13.85 13.75
N ALA A 46 -3.32 13.65 12.67
CA ALA A 46 -3.90 13.39 11.36
C ALA A 46 -3.41 12.04 10.84
N TYR A 47 -4.35 11.25 10.34
CA TYR A 47 -4.07 9.95 9.74
C TYR A 47 -4.49 9.94 8.29
N ARG A 48 -3.64 9.38 7.45
CA ARG A 48 -3.92 9.14 6.05
C ARG A 48 -4.43 7.71 5.90
N MET A 49 -5.53 7.55 5.18
CA MET A 49 -6.09 6.27 4.80
C MET A 49 -6.00 6.12 3.28
N LEU A 50 -5.45 5.01 2.83
CA LEU A 50 -5.29 4.67 1.41
C LEU A 50 -5.96 3.33 1.13
N TYR A 51 -6.85 3.27 0.15
CA TYR A 51 -7.51 2.04 -0.26
C TYR A 51 -8.05 2.10 -1.70
N TYR A 52 -8.38 0.97 -2.26
CA TYR A 52 -9.04 0.87 -3.55
C TYR A 52 -10.55 0.80 -3.37
N ALA A 53 -11.28 1.86 -3.77
CA ALA A 53 -12.73 1.95 -3.58
C ALA A 53 -13.55 1.21 -4.67
N SER A 54 -12.93 0.81 -5.75
CA SER A 54 -13.58 0.12 -6.88
C SER A 54 -12.61 -0.84 -7.54
N ASP A 55 -13.02 -1.41 -8.69
CA ASP A 55 -12.21 -2.41 -9.40
C ASP A 55 -10.74 -2.00 -9.38
N PRO A 56 -9.91 -2.62 -8.59
CA PRO A 56 -8.54 -2.34 -8.37
C PRO A 56 -7.73 -2.46 -9.70
N ARG A 57 -8.23 -3.20 -10.83
CA ARG A 57 -7.62 -3.21 -12.17
C ARG A 57 -7.56 -1.83 -12.80
N LYS A 58 -8.35 -0.91 -12.35
CA LYS A 58 -8.38 0.48 -12.80
C LYS A 58 -7.41 1.39 -12.06
N GLY A 59 -6.76 0.90 -11.03
CA GLY A 59 -5.71 1.63 -10.31
C GLY A 59 -6.17 2.84 -9.50
N TRP A 60 -7.47 2.99 -9.27
CA TRP A 60 -8.00 4.12 -8.49
C TRP A 60 -7.79 3.87 -7.00
N VAL A 61 -6.91 4.67 -6.41
CA VAL A 61 -6.69 4.73 -4.97
C VAL A 61 -7.45 5.90 -4.41
N VAL A 62 -8.22 5.65 -3.37
CA VAL A 62 -8.81 6.72 -2.56
C VAL A 62 -7.82 7.07 -1.47
N GLU A 63 -7.51 8.35 -1.38
CA GLU A 63 -6.78 8.93 -0.28
C GLU A 63 -7.74 9.77 0.55
N SER A 64 -7.78 9.52 1.84
CA SER A 64 -8.52 10.33 2.80
C SER A 64 -7.62 10.68 3.97
N VAL A 65 -7.66 11.94 4.40
CA VAL A 65 -6.97 12.40 5.61
C VAL A 65 -8.01 12.70 6.67
N VAL A 66 -7.88 12.03 7.80
CA VAL A 66 -8.77 12.20 8.95
C VAL A 66 -8.03 12.93 10.05
N SER A 67 -8.58 14.06 10.47
CA SER A 67 -8.08 14.81 11.62
C SER A 67 -8.76 14.33 12.89
N VAL A 68 -7.98 13.74 13.79
CA VAL A 68 -8.40 13.32 15.12
C VAL A 68 -8.18 14.47 16.07
N GLN A 69 -9.20 14.86 16.82
CA GLN A 69 -9.15 15.92 17.83
C GLN A 69 -9.50 15.33 19.19
N LYS A 70 -8.64 15.56 20.17
CA LYS A 70 -8.78 15.02 21.53
C LYS A 70 -9.02 13.51 21.53
N GLY A 71 -8.32 12.80 20.67
CA GLY A 71 -8.43 11.35 20.50
C GLY A 71 -9.66 10.87 19.74
N LYS A 72 -10.54 11.74 19.24
CA LYS A 72 -11.80 11.37 18.60
C LYS A 72 -11.90 11.88 17.18
N ALA A 73 -12.40 11.02 16.29
CA ALA A 73 -12.85 11.38 14.96
C ALA A 73 -13.85 10.35 14.46
N GLU A 74 -14.71 10.77 13.55
CA GLU A 74 -15.60 9.91 12.77
C GLU A 74 -15.46 10.30 11.30
N THR A 75 -15.40 9.30 10.42
CA THR A 75 -15.43 9.53 8.97
C THR A 75 -16.20 8.44 8.27
N ARG A 76 -16.76 8.75 7.11
CA ARG A 76 -17.41 7.81 6.20
C ARG A 76 -16.66 7.77 4.90
N LEU A 77 -16.35 6.56 4.46
CA LEU A 77 -15.54 6.30 3.29
C LEU A 77 -16.31 5.44 2.30
N VAL A 78 -16.26 5.82 1.03
CA VAL A 78 -17.03 5.16 -0.03
C VAL A 78 -16.27 3.94 -0.55
N THR A 79 -16.91 2.77 -0.55
CA THR A 79 -16.42 1.59 -1.24
C THR A 79 -17.54 0.80 -1.89
N ARG A 80 -17.30 0.30 -3.10
CA ARG A 80 -18.25 -0.59 -3.79
C ARG A 80 -17.97 -2.06 -3.50
N ASN A 81 -16.70 -2.38 -3.30
CA ASN A 81 -16.22 -3.73 -3.05
C ASN A 81 -15.53 -3.78 -1.69
N PRO A 82 -15.40 -4.94 -1.06
CA PRO A 82 -14.50 -5.08 0.07
C PRO A 82 -13.13 -4.52 -0.23
N CYS A 83 -12.51 -3.85 0.74
CA CYS A 83 -11.20 -3.23 0.56
C CYS A 83 -10.33 -3.41 1.79
N LEU A 84 -9.02 -3.34 1.58
CA LEU A 84 -8.03 -3.24 2.63
C LEU A 84 -7.58 -1.79 2.72
N VAL A 85 -7.75 -1.20 3.89
CA VAL A 85 -7.41 0.19 4.16
C VAL A 85 -6.07 0.23 4.88
N TYR A 86 -5.11 0.89 4.26
CA TYR A 86 -3.82 1.19 4.86
C TYR A 86 -3.90 2.52 5.62
N VAL A 87 -3.50 2.53 6.87
CA VAL A 87 -3.53 3.73 7.73
C VAL A 87 -2.14 4.07 8.21
N SER A 88 -1.75 5.33 8.06
CA SER A 88 -0.47 5.86 8.52
C SER A 88 -0.64 7.26 9.11
N SER A 89 0.22 7.64 10.05
CA SER A 89 0.28 9.02 10.54
C SER A 89 0.75 9.96 9.43
N VAL A 90 0.16 11.15 9.37
CA VAL A 90 0.62 12.21 8.46
C VAL A 90 1.88 12.84 9.04
N GLY A 91 2.93 12.98 8.23
CA GLY A 91 4.13 13.78 8.54
C GLY A 91 5.30 13.07 9.23
N ASN A 92 5.13 11.89 9.78
CA ASN A 92 6.17 11.31 10.64
C ASN A 92 6.82 10.01 10.12
N GLY A 93 6.41 9.47 8.96
CA GLY A 93 6.93 8.19 8.49
C GLY A 93 6.80 7.06 9.53
N GLY A 94 5.86 7.23 10.47
CA GLY A 94 5.64 6.34 11.61
C GLY A 94 5.07 5.00 11.19
N PRO A 95 4.90 4.10 12.15
CA PRO A 95 4.34 2.79 11.91
C PRO A 95 2.94 2.93 11.29
N SER A 96 2.62 1.98 10.43
CA SER A 96 1.35 1.90 9.72
C SER A 96 0.65 0.60 10.06
N THR A 97 -0.65 0.57 9.85
CA THR A 97 -1.45 -0.62 10.04
C THR A 97 -2.47 -0.78 8.92
N PHE A 98 -3.17 -1.90 8.93
CA PHE A 98 -4.22 -2.21 7.96
C PHE A 98 -5.48 -2.63 8.67
N PHE A 99 -6.61 -2.37 8.03
CA PHE A 99 -7.86 -3.00 8.38
C PHE A 99 -8.67 -3.35 7.13
N TYR A 100 -9.50 -4.35 7.25
CA TYR A 100 -10.46 -4.76 6.24
C TYR A 100 -11.76 -4.00 6.42
N ALA A 101 -12.36 -3.55 5.33
CA ALA A 101 -13.67 -2.92 5.34
C ALA A 101 -14.49 -3.33 4.13
N ARG A 102 -15.77 -3.42 4.33
CA ARG A 102 -16.79 -3.60 3.30
C ARG A 102 -17.94 -2.64 3.53
N ARG A 103 -18.78 -2.50 2.55
CA ARG A 103 -19.99 -1.69 2.63
C ARG A 103 -20.79 -2.03 3.89
N GLY A 104 -21.16 -1.00 4.64
CA GLY A 104 -21.97 -1.10 5.86
C GLY A 104 -21.21 -1.48 7.12
N ASP A 105 -19.89 -1.70 7.06
CA ASP A 105 -19.10 -1.93 8.27
C ASP A 105 -18.97 -0.65 9.09
N ASP A 106 -19.03 -0.80 10.42
CA ASP A 106 -18.69 0.21 11.42
C ASP A 106 -17.36 -0.20 12.06
N ILE A 107 -16.27 0.44 11.67
CA ILE A 107 -14.91 0.13 12.10
C ILE A 107 -14.55 1.03 13.29
N ASN A 108 -14.17 0.42 14.41
CA ASN A 108 -13.74 1.10 15.62
C ASN A 108 -12.23 0.93 15.80
N ILE A 109 -11.50 2.04 15.91
CA ILE A 109 -10.06 2.10 16.12
C ILE A 109 -9.78 2.73 17.48
N THR A 110 -9.14 1.98 18.38
CA THR A 110 -8.79 2.43 19.73
C THR A 110 -7.34 2.12 20.05
N GLY A 111 -6.77 2.85 21.01
CA GLY A 111 -5.38 2.68 21.48
C GLY A 111 -4.55 3.94 21.46
N ASP A 112 -3.24 3.82 21.66
CA ASP A 112 -2.33 4.97 21.65
C ASP A 112 -2.21 5.58 20.24
N GLY A 113 -2.55 6.85 20.10
CA GLY A 113 -2.47 7.57 18.82
C GLY A 113 -1.06 7.67 18.23
N ARG A 114 -0.02 7.40 19.00
CA ARG A 114 1.37 7.40 18.53
C ARG A 114 1.85 6.06 18.01
N ASP A 115 1.05 5.02 18.20
CA ASP A 115 1.44 3.65 17.87
C ASP A 115 0.34 2.88 17.13
N PRO A 116 0.16 3.10 15.83
CA PRO A 116 -0.80 2.38 15.02
C PRO A 116 -0.66 0.84 15.03
N LEU A 117 0.54 0.31 15.29
CA LEU A 117 0.73 -1.13 15.45
C LEU A 117 0.08 -1.68 16.73
N GLY A 118 -0.07 -0.83 17.75
CA GLY A 118 -0.72 -1.16 19.01
C GLY A 118 -2.24 -0.96 19.03
N TRP A 119 -2.85 -0.47 17.95
CA TRP A 119 -4.28 -0.21 17.93
C TRP A 119 -5.12 -1.49 18.00
N SER A 120 -6.24 -1.41 18.73
CA SER A 120 -7.32 -2.37 18.58
C SER A 120 -8.25 -1.90 17.47
N ILE A 121 -8.47 -2.75 16.48
CA ILE A 121 -9.33 -2.46 15.33
C ILE A 121 -10.40 -3.54 15.29
N ASP A 122 -11.66 -3.14 15.42
CA ASP A 122 -12.83 -4.01 15.44
C ASP A 122 -13.85 -3.58 14.38
N GLY A 123 -15.06 -4.16 14.39
CA GLY A 123 -16.16 -3.90 13.47
C GLY A 123 -16.51 -5.11 12.57
N ASN A 124 -15.58 -6.07 12.45
CA ASN A 124 -15.86 -7.36 11.80
C ASN A 124 -14.87 -8.45 12.24
N LYS A 125 -15.21 -9.71 11.95
CA LYS A 125 -14.40 -10.87 12.37
C LYS A 125 -12.97 -10.86 11.81
N ILE A 126 -12.76 -10.33 10.60
CA ILE A 126 -11.45 -10.26 9.97
C ILE A 126 -10.54 -9.30 10.76
N ASN A 127 -11.04 -8.11 11.08
CA ASN A 127 -10.28 -7.12 11.83
C ASN A 127 -9.94 -7.60 13.24
N LYS A 128 -10.89 -8.26 13.90
CA LYS A 128 -10.65 -8.84 15.23
C LYS A 128 -9.46 -9.81 15.21
N ARG A 129 -9.45 -10.76 14.28
CA ARG A 129 -8.35 -11.74 14.14
C ARG A 129 -7.02 -11.11 13.73
N LEU A 130 -7.04 -10.17 12.78
CA LEU A 130 -5.85 -9.40 12.40
C LEU A 130 -5.27 -8.62 13.59
N THR A 131 -6.14 -8.02 14.39
CA THR A 131 -5.76 -7.28 15.59
C THR A 131 -5.15 -8.20 16.64
N GLU A 132 -5.81 -9.31 16.98
CA GLU A 132 -5.32 -10.28 17.95
C GLU A 132 -3.91 -10.78 17.58
N TRP A 133 -3.72 -11.15 16.33
CA TRP A 133 -2.41 -11.60 15.87
C TRP A 133 -1.37 -10.47 15.88
N ARG A 134 -1.70 -9.30 15.38
CA ARG A 134 -0.79 -8.14 15.35
C ARG A 134 -0.34 -7.74 16.74
N LEU A 135 -1.24 -7.68 17.71
CA LEU A 135 -0.92 -7.33 19.09
C LEU A 135 -0.02 -8.37 19.74
N SER A 136 -0.28 -9.67 19.52
CA SER A 136 0.58 -10.75 20.04
C SER A 136 1.97 -10.81 19.40
N HIS A 137 2.12 -10.28 18.17
CA HIS A 137 3.39 -10.26 17.43
C HIS A 137 3.98 -8.85 17.26
N ARG A 138 3.48 -7.85 18.02
CA ARG A 138 3.91 -6.46 17.91
C ARG A 138 5.42 -6.27 18.01
N ALA A 139 6.08 -6.98 18.90
CA ALA A 139 7.53 -6.93 19.05
C ALA A 139 8.25 -7.39 17.77
N ALA A 140 7.79 -8.48 17.15
CA ALA A 140 8.34 -8.98 15.89
C ALA A 140 8.08 -8.02 14.72
N LEU A 141 6.90 -7.40 14.67
CA LEU A 141 6.53 -6.40 13.64
C LEU A 141 7.35 -5.10 13.76
N SER A 142 7.79 -4.76 14.97
CA SER A 142 8.60 -3.57 15.22
C SER A 142 10.11 -3.85 15.12
N ALA A 143 10.53 -5.12 15.15
CA ALA A 143 11.92 -5.52 15.07
C ALA A 143 12.49 -5.33 13.65
N ARG A 144 13.78 -5.14 13.54
CA ARG A 144 14.49 -4.91 12.27
C ARG A 144 15.63 -5.90 12.07
N GLY A 145 16.05 -6.04 10.81
CA GLY A 145 17.14 -6.93 10.41
C GLY A 145 16.70 -8.33 10.01
N ALA A 146 17.60 -9.06 9.39
CA ALA A 146 17.31 -10.38 8.78
C ALA A 146 16.75 -11.41 9.78
N GLY A 147 17.23 -11.41 11.01
CA GLY A 147 16.71 -12.31 12.07
C GLY A 147 15.25 -12.00 12.44
N ALA A 148 14.86 -10.71 12.45
CA ALA A 148 13.49 -10.29 12.71
C ALA A 148 12.55 -10.70 11.57
N VAL A 149 13.00 -10.53 10.33
CA VAL A 149 12.25 -10.97 9.14
C VAL A 149 12.02 -12.49 9.18
N ALA A 150 13.05 -13.27 9.46
CA ALA A 150 12.93 -14.73 9.56
C ALA A 150 11.95 -15.15 10.67
N ALA A 151 12.02 -14.50 11.85
CA ALA A 151 11.09 -14.75 12.95
C ALA A 151 9.65 -14.40 12.60
N LEU A 152 9.43 -13.28 11.91
CA LEU A 152 8.10 -12.86 11.44
C LEU A 152 7.54 -13.83 10.40
N ASN A 153 8.35 -14.21 9.39
CA ASN A 153 7.96 -15.19 8.40
C ASN A 153 7.57 -16.53 9.03
N LYS A 154 8.33 -16.99 10.04
CA LYS A 154 8.02 -18.19 10.79
C LYS A 154 6.67 -18.07 11.51
N ALA A 155 6.43 -16.97 12.22
CA ALA A 155 5.17 -16.73 12.94
C ALA A 155 3.97 -16.72 12.01
N VAL A 156 4.09 -16.09 10.83
CA VAL A 156 3.04 -16.11 9.80
C VAL A 156 2.80 -17.53 9.27
N ALA A 157 3.86 -18.28 8.97
CA ALA A 157 3.73 -19.64 8.48
C ALA A 157 3.10 -20.61 9.53
N GLU A 158 3.37 -20.40 10.81
CA GLU A 158 2.75 -21.11 11.92
C GLU A 158 1.24 -20.79 12.01
N TYR A 159 0.87 -19.51 11.91
CA TYR A 159 -0.53 -19.09 11.89
C TYR A 159 -1.30 -19.75 10.73
N VAL A 160 -0.75 -19.70 9.51
CA VAL A 160 -1.34 -20.33 8.32
C VAL A 160 -1.49 -21.84 8.51
N GLY A 161 -0.49 -22.50 9.07
CA GLY A 161 -0.55 -23.93 9.37
C GLY A 161 -1.61 -24.32 10.38
N ALA A 162 -1.89 -23.44 11.34
CA ALA A 162 -2.94 -23.63 12.34
C ALA A 162 -4.35 -23.26 11.85
N ASN A 163 -4.46 -22.38 10.83
CA ASN A 163 -5.72 -21.84 10.34
C ASN A 163 -5.80 -21.89 8.80
N PRO A 164 -5.67 -23.07 8.16
CA PRO A 164 -5.51 -23.16 6.72
C PRO A 164 -6.74 -22.72 5.90
N GLU A 165 -7.93 -22.77 6.48
CA GLU A 165 -9.20 -22.38 5.83
C GLU A 165 -9.62 -20.94 6.13
N ASP A 166 -8.92 -20.27 7.05
CA ASP A 166 -9.24 -18.90 7.43
C ASP A 166 -8.76 -17.89 6.38
N PRO A 167 -9.64 -17.04 5.83
CA PRO A 167 -9.25 -15.95 4.94
C PRO A 167 -8.15 -15.05 5.49
N VAL A 168 -8.09 -14.87 6.80
CA VAL A 168 -7.01 -14.11 7.45
C VAL A 168 -5.65 -14.72 7.18
N SER A 169 -5.52 -16.04 7.01
CA SER A 169 -4.26 -16.70 6.64
C SER A 169 -3.71 -16.20 5.32
N THR A 170 -4.56 -15.99 4.32
CA THR A 170 -4.16 -15.38 3.04
C THR A 170 -3.72 -13.94 3.23
N LEU A 171 -4.47 -13.14 3.99
CA LEU A 171 -4.09 -11.76 4.29
C LEU A 171 -2.76 -11.69 5.04
N MET A 172 -2.51 -12.59 5.99
CA MET A 172 -1.26 -12.68 6.74
C MET A 172 -0.06 -12.95 5.85
N LEU A 173 -0.18 -13.90 4.93
CA LEU A 173 0.87 -14.19 3.95
C LEU A 173 1.16 -12.98 3.04
N LEU A 174 0.12 -12.28 2.61
CA LEU A 174 0.26 -11.18 1.68
C LEU A 174 0.71 -9.87 2.35
N LEU A 175 0.39 -9.65 3.63
CA LEU A 175 0.69 -8.42 4.35
C LEU A 175 2.00 -8.45 5.14
N TYR A 176 2.31 -9.60 5.73
CA TYR A 176 3.36 -9.69 6.74
C TYR A 176 4.49 -10.65 6.39
N TYR A 177 4.31 -11.57 5.45
CA TYR A 177 5.38 -12.47 5.04
C TYR A 177 6.31 -11.78 4.04
N ASP A 178 7.58 -11.69 4.36
CA ASP A 178 8.58 -11.23 3.40
C ASP A 178 8.99 -12.39 2.47
N ARG A 179 8.26 -12.49 1.37
CA ARG A 179 8.49 -13.47 0.32
C ARG A 179 9.89 -13.36 -0.30
N GLY A 180 10.42 -12.13 -0.39
CA GLY A 180 11.73 -11.92 -0.98
C GLY A 180 12.88 -12.42 -0.12
N ALA A 181 12.67 -12.50 1.20
CA ALA A 181 13.65 -13.11 2.11
C ALA A 181 13.54 -14.64 2.13
N ASP A 182 12.34 -15.20 1.90
CA ASP A 182 12.11 -16.66 1.92
C ASP A 182 10.98 -17.06 0.98
N GLU A 183 11.26 -17.11 -0.30
CA GLU A 183 10.32 -17.56 -1.34
C GLU A 183 9.87 -19.01 -1.14
N ARG A 184 10.79 -19.90 -0.72
CA ARG A 184 10.48 -21.33 -0.51
C ARG A 184 9.50 -21.51 0.65
N GLY A 185 9.74 -20.83 1.76
CA GLY A 185 8.84 -20.85 2.91
C GLY A 185 7.47 -20.27 2.59
N PHE A 186 7.44 -19.16 1.82
CA PHE A 186 6.18 -18.59 1.33
C PHE A 186 5.35 -19.61 0.54
N ARG A 187 5.95 -20.27 -0.45
CA ARG A 187 5.26 -21.30 -1.27
C ARG A 187 4.80 -22.49 -0.41
N ALA A 188 5.60 -22.92 0.54
CA ALA A 188 5.23 -23.99 1.46
C ALA A 188 4.07 -23.61 2.38
N ALA A 189 4.00 -22.35 2.85
CA ALA A 189 2.87 -21.86 3.62
C ALA A 189 1.63 -21.68 2.74
N TRP A 190 1.80 -21.12 1.53
CA TRP A 190 0.72 -20.94 0.58
C TRP A 190 0.04 -22.25 0.17
N SER A 191 0.81 -23.32 -0.01
CA SER A 191 0.27 -24.65 -0.38
C SER A 191 -0.58 -25.31 0.71
N LYS A 192 -0.57 -24.76 1.94
CA LYS A 192 -1.43 -25.24 3.04
C LYS A 192 -2.82 -24.60 3.05
N LEU A 193 -3.01 -23.48 2.34
CA LEU A 193 -4.31 -22.81 2.30
C LEU A 193 -5.37 -23.71 1.68
N GLN A 194 -6.58 -23.63 2.23
CA GLN A 194 -7.72 -24.45 1.85
C GLN A 194 -9.02 -23.62 1.89
N GLY A 195 -10.09 -24.17 1.32
CA GLY A 195 -11.44 -23.61 1.43
C GLY A 195 -11.53 -22.12 1.14
N ASP A 196 -12.16 -21.39 2.05
CA ASP A 196 -12.41 -19.94 1.92
C ASP A 196 -11.12 -19.09 1.85
N ALA A 197 -10.01 -19.59 2.40
CA ALA A 197 -8.72 -18.90 2.30
C ALA A 197 -8.18 -18.84 0.86
N LEU A 198 -8.60 -19.75 -0.02
CA LEU A 198 -8.20 -19.78 -1.43
C LEU A 198 -9.05 -18.87 -2.33
N ASP A 199 -10.11 -18.26 -1.83
CA ASP A 199 -10.95 -17.38 -2.64
C ASP A 199 -10.10 -16.26 -3.27
N ALA A 200 -10.27 -16.09 -4.57
CA ALA A 200 -9.51 -15.12 -5.35
C ALA A 200 -9.70 -13.68 -4.84
N SER A 201 -10.86 -13.37 -4.24
CA SER A 201 -11.18 -12.05 -3.69
C SER A 201 -10.18 -11.60 -2.62
N TRP A 202 -9.66 -12.51 -1.80
CA TRP A 202 -8.66 -12.19 -0.78
C TRP A 202 -7.33 -11.76 -1.39
N ARG A 203 -6.93 -12.41 -2.47
CA ARG A 203 -5.74 -12.00 -3.24
C ARG A 203 -5.95 -10.65 -3.89
N GLU A 204 -7.15 -10.41 -4.40
CA GLU A 204 -7.53 -9.16 -5.01
C GLU A 204 -7.52 -7.97 -4.04
N LEU A 205 -7.77 -8.15 -2.76
CA LEU A 205 -7.72 -7.09 -1.75
C LEU A 205 -6.32 -6.53 -1.51
N VAL A 206 -5.34 -7.41 -1.41
CA VAL A 206 -3.95 -7.00 -1.07
C VAL A 206 -3.23 -6.57 -2.33
N SER A 207 -3.55 -7.21 -3.42
CA SER A 207 -2.83 -6.94 -4.61
C SER A 207 -3.67 -7.13 -5.82
N ARG A 208 -3.76 -6.14 -6.45
CA ARG A 208 -3.62 -6.32 -7.76
C ARG A 208 -2.29 -6.61 -8.14
N SER A 209 -1.81 -7.45 -7.48
CA SER A 209 -0.45 -7.58 -7.48
C SER A 209 -0.18 -8.96 -7.92
N ASP A 210 0.37 -9.06 -8.85
CA ASP A 210 1.76 -9.32 -9.19
C ASP A 210 2.67 -9.70 -8.00
N MET A 211 2.18 -9.70 -6.77
CA MET A 211 2.96 -10.25 -5.64
C MET A 211 3.19 -11.76 -5.76
N LEU A 212 2.49 -12.41 -6.66
CA LEU A 212 2.63 -13.86 -6.90
C LEU A 212 3.22 -14.19 -8.27
N GLU A 213 3.31 -13.23 -9.18
CA GLU A 213 3.95 -13.42 -10.47
C GLU A 213 5.36 -12.82 -10.44
N ASP A 214 6.36 -13.64 -10.73
CA ASP A 214 7.70 -13.14 -10.99
C ASP A 214 7.65 -12.34 -12.28
N VAL A 215 8.04 -11.07 -12.22
CA VAL A 215 8.31 -10.31 -13.43
C VAL A 215 9.57 -10.92 -14.03
N PRO A 216 9.52 -11.50 -15.21
CA PRO A 216 10.70 -12.06 -15.84
C PRO A 216 11.79 -10.99 -15.93
N ALA A 217 13.03 -11.35 -15.65
CA ALA A 217 14.17 -10.44 -15.71
C ALA A 217 14.35 -9.78 -17.10
N GLU A 218 13.75 -10.37 -18.14
CA GLU A 218 13.82 -9.90 -19.52
C GLU A 218 12.53 -9.23 -20.01
N GLN A 219 11.63 -8.83 -19.12
CA GLN A 219 10.39 -8.17 -19.55
C GLN A 219 10.71 -6.85 -20.27
N PRO A 220 10.13 -6.59 -21.45
CA PRO A 220 10.31 -5.32 -22.13
C PRO A 220 9.70 -4.19 -21.31
N MET A 221 10.50 -3.14 -21.07
CA MET A 221 10.05 -1.96 -20.33
C MET A 221 9.07 -1.12 -21.15
N PRO A 222 8.18 -0.36 -20.50
CA PRO A 222 7.33 0.62 -21.16
C PRO A 222 8.11 1.53 -22.09
N ARG A 223 7.45 2.09 -23.11
CA ARG A 223 8.10 3.04 -24.03
C ARG A 223 8.54 4.33 -23.35
N ALA A 224 7.79 4.75 -22.34
CA ALA A 224 8.08 5.92 -21.54
C ALA A 224 7.67 5.66 -20.10
N ILE A 225 8.51 6.06 -19.15
CA ILE A 225 8.26 5.99 -17.72
C ILE A 225 8.16 7.43 -17.23
N VAL A 226 6.95 7.82 -16.82
CA VAL A 226 6.65 9.18 -16.38
C VAL A 226 6.66 9.24 -14.86
N PHE A 227 7.41 10.18 -14.31
CA PHE A 227 7.50 10.43 -12.88
C PHE A 227 7.07 11.85 -12.54
N ASN A 228 6.42 12.05 -11.42
CA ASN A 228 6.31 13.38 -10.84
C ASN A 228 7.68 13.84 -10.34
N THR A 229 8.02 15.08 -10.61
CA THR A 229 9.28 15.68 -10.14
C THR A 229 9.05 16.61 -8.95
N VAL A 230 10.17 17.05 -8.37
CA VAL A 230 10.20 17.95 -7.21
C VAL A 230 9.60 19.32 -7.53
N GLN A 231 9.69 19.77 -8.76
CA GLN A 231 9.39 21.14 -9.21
C GLN A 231 8.15 21.19 -10.12
N THR A 232 6.99 20.82 -9.61
CA THR A 232 5.70 20.98 -10.32
C THR A 232 5.68 20.50 -11.77
N GLY A 233 6.39 19.44 -12.08
CA GLY A 233 6.46 18.89 -13.45
C GLY A 233 6.50 17.36 -13.44
N CYS A 234 6.50 16.81 -14.65
CA CYS A 234 6.78 15.41 -14.87
C CYS A 234 8.13 15.29 -15.56
N ASP A 235 8.94 14.33 -15.15
CA ASP A 235 10.13 13.92 -15.91
C ASP A 235 9.85 12.57 -16.56
N THR A 236 10.47 12.31 -17.70
CA THR A 236 10.23 11.11 -18.48
C THR A 236 11.55 10.38 -18.73
N VAL A 237 11.64 9.16 -18.26
CA VAL A 237 12.68 8.24 -18.65
C VAL A 237 12.23 7.46 -19.88
N THR A 238 13.00 7.54 -20.97
CA THR A 238 12.74 6.78 -22.19
C THR A 238 13.68 5.57 -22.22
N PRO A 239 13.20 4.36 -21.89
CA PRO A 239 14.00 3.14 -21.91
C PRO A 239 14.56 2.85 -23.31
N GLY A 240 15.80 2.34 -23.38
CA GLY A 240 16.46 1.97 -24.63
C GLY A 240 17.29 3.08 -25.28
N ARG A 241 17.11 4.33 -24.87
CA ARG A 241 17.97 5.43 -25.36
C ARG A 241 19.35 5.38 -24.72
N VAL A 242 19.38 5.23 -23.41
CA VAL A 242 20.58 5.05 -22.58
C VAL A 242 20.30 4.07 -21.46
N PRO A 243 21.32 3.44 -20.85
CA PRO A 243 21.11 2.62 -19.66
C PRO A 243 20.51 3.44 -18.53
N ALA A 244 19.56 2.84 -17.81
CA ALA A 244 18.90 3.48 -16.68
C ALA A 244 19.01 2.63 -15.42
N LEU A 245 19.20 3.28 -14.27
CA LEU A 245 19.06 2.71 -12.93
C LEU A 245 17.97 3.47 -12.20
N LEU A 246 16.90 2.79 -11.86
CA LEU A 246 15.79 3.32 -11.08
C LEU A 246 15.87 2.72 -9.68
N TYR A 247 15.91 3.55 -8.65
CA TYR A 247 15.90 3.16 -7.25
C TYR A 247 14.63 3.65 -6.60
N PHE A 248 13.79 2.71 -6.17
CA PHE A 248 12.52 2.98 -5.49
C PHE A 248 12.70 2.81 -3.99
N SER A 249 12.39 3.84 -3.22
CA SER A 249 12.68 3.87 -1.79
C SER A 249 11.68 4.71 -0.98
N ARG A 250 11.80 4.55 0.33
CA ARG A 250 11.29 5.50 1.33
C ARG A 250 12.43 5.91 2.26
N THR A 251 12.33 7.10 2.83
CA THR A 251 13.29 7.60 3.84
C THR A 251 13.33 6.73 5.09
N SER A 252 12.26 6.00 5.36
CA SER A 252 12.15 5.04 6.46
C SER A 252 12.85 3.69 6.22
N CYS A 253 13.36 3.43 4.99
CA CYS A 253 14.15 2.22 4.75
C CYS A 253 15.44 2.23 5.59
N GLU A 254 15.77 1.10 6.22
CA GLU A 254 16.93 0.96 7.11
C GLU A 254 18.23 1.42 6.43
N ASP A 255 18.46 0.99 5.18
CA ASP A 255 19.67 1.30 4.40
C ASP A 255 19.53 2.50 3.47
N TYR A 256 18.50 3.34 3.65
CA TYR A 256 18.23 4.45 2.76
C TYR A 256 19.46 5.34 2.50
N LYS A 257 20.12 5.79 3.57
CA LYS A 257 21.31 6.65 3.46
C LYS A 257 22.45 5.98 2.73
N THR A 258 22.72 4.70 3.01
CA THR A 258 23.75 3.88 2.34
C THR A 258 23.48 3.77 0.84
N HIS A 259 22.22 3.59 0.46
CA HIS A 259 21.80 3.55 -0.94
C HIS A 259 21.97 4.92 -1.61
N ILE A 260 21.54 6.00 -0.95
CA ILE A 260 21.74 7.38 -1.45
C ILE A 260 23.23 7.69 -1.67
N ASP A 261 24.10 7.30 -0.74
CA ASP A 261 25.55 7.48 -0.91
C ASP A 261 26.11 6.64 -2.08
N SER A 262 25.55 5.48 -2.31
CA SER A 262 25.90 4.65 -3.46
C SER A 262 25.46 5.29 -4.78
N LEU A 263 24.26 5.85 -4.86
CA LEU A 263 23.79 6.61 -6.03
C LEU A 263 24.64 7.86 -6.26
N ARG A 264 25.02 8.55 -5.19
CA ARG A 264 25.89 9.73 -5.25
C ARG A 264 27.28 9.38 -5.83
N ARG A 265 27.89 8.28 -5.35
CA ARG A 265 29.16 7.78 -5.90
C ARG A 265 29.02 7.38 -7.36
N LEU A 266 27.95 6.68 -7.70
CA LEU A 266 27.68 6.23 -9.06
C LEU A 266 27.46 7.42 -10.01
N SER A 267 26.70 8.42 -9.58
CA SER A 267 26.45 9.63 -10.36
C SER A 267 27.76 10.38 -10.67
N ARG A 268 28.67 10.48 -9.69
CA ARG A 268 30.00 11.09 -9.90
C ARG A 268 30.89 10.25 -10.80
N ALA A 269 30.90 8.94 -10.66
CA ALA A 269 31.68 8.02 -11.49
C ALA A 269 31.26 8.05 -12.97
N TYR A 270 30.01 8.37 -13.23
CA TYR A 270 29.42 8.50 -14.56
C TYR A 270 28.85 9.91 -14.73
N ALA A 271 29.70 10.92 -14.66
CA ALA A 271 29.32 12.33 -14.65
C ALA A 271 28.54 12.78 -15.90
N ASP A 272 28.83 12.16 -17.07
CA ASP A 272 28.10 12.44 -18.31
C ASP A 272 26.67 11.88 -18.25
N SER A 273 25.74 12.75 -17.90
CA SER A 273 24.32 12.40 -17.80
C SER A 273 23.64 12.11 -19.15
N SER A 274 24.25 12.53 -20.26
CA SER A 274 23.73 12.23 -21.61
C SER A 274 23.83 10.74 -21.96
N ARG A 275 24.71 10.01 -21.30
CA ARG A 275 24.97 8.58 -21.53
C ARG A 275 24.24 7.63 -20.61
N ARG A 276 23.48 8.13 -19.65
CA ARG A 276 22.83 7.32 -18.63
C ARG A 276 21.67 8.07 -17.97
N VAL A 277 20.76 7.31 -17.32
CA VAL A 277 19.79 7.84 -16.37
C VAL A 277 19.99 7.15 -15.01
N ILE A 278 20.04 7.93 -13.96
CA ILE A 278 19.93 7.44 -12.58
C ILE A 278 18.76 8.18 -11.96
N ALA A 279 17.77 7.46 -11.44
CA ALA A 279 16.61 8.05 -10.80
C ALA A 279 16.47 7.53 -9.38
N ASN A 280 16.28 8.44 -8.43
CA ASN A 280 15.82 8.16 -7.08
C ASN A 280 14.31 8.42 -7.05
N VAL A 281 13.51 7.36 -7.02
CA VAL A 281 12.06 7.40 -7.04
C VAL A 281 11.56 7.20 -5.62
N GLN A 282 11.11 8.27 -5.00
CA GLN A 282 10.60 8.23 -3.63
C GLN A 282 9.13 7.84 -3.60
N LEU A 283 8.83 6.81 -2.83
CA LEU A 283 7.50 6.26 -2.60
C LEU A 283 6.86 6.85 -1.33
N GLU A 284 7.26 8.07 -0.97
CA GLU A 284 6.72 8.76 0.20
C GLU A 284 5.30 9.26 -0.07
N PRO A 285 4.33 8.86 0.74
CA PRO A 285 2.98 9.40 0.63
C PRO A 285 2.90 10.85 1.08
N ASP A 286 3.81 11.30 1.96
CA ASP A 286 3.86 12.67 2.47
C ASP A 286 4.86 13.52 1.71
N SER A 287 4.37 14.58 1.08
CA SER A 287 5.19 15.50 0.31
C SER A 287 6.20 16.26 1.17
N SER A 288 5.90 16.52 2.46
CA SER A 288 6.79 17.25 3.36
C SER A 288 8.02 16.41 3.73
N VAL A 289 7.85 15.13 4.03
CA VAL A 289 8.93 14.18 4.29
C VAL A 289 9.83 14.06 3.08
N ARG A 290 9.23 13.94 1.89
CA ARG A 290 9.97 13.90 0.64
C ARG A 290 10.79 15.17 0.40
N TRP A 291 10.20 16.35 0.58
CA TRP A 291 10.90 17.62 0.41
C TRP A 291 12.11 17.76 1.31
N GLN A 292 11.99 17.35 2.57
CA GLN A 292 13.09 17.35 3.51
C GLN A 292 14.22 16.43 3.05
N SER A 293 13.92 15.21 2.60
CA SER A 293 14.92 14.26 2.13
C SER A 293 15.63 14.75 0.86
N VAL A 294 14.89 15.30 -0.10
CA VAL A 294 15.50 15.82 -1.34
C VAL A 294 16.46 16.96 -1.07
N ARG A 295 16.14 17.85 -0.11
CA ARG A 295 17.05 18.92 0.31
C ARG A 295 18.29 18.40 1.03
N ALA A 296 18.13 17.39 1.88
CA ALA A 296 19.21 16.80 2.66
C ALA A 296 20.18 15.97 1.79
N ASP A 297 19.67 15.29 0.78
CA ASP A 297 20.44 14.28 0.05
C ASP A 297 21.36 14.86 -1.04
N THR A 298 21.05 16.02 -1.59
CA THR A 298 21.84 16.75 -2.60
C THR A 298 22.45 15.84 -3.69
N LEU A 299 21.59 15.23 -4.52
CA LEU A 299 21.98 14.30 -5.57
C LEU A 299 22.12 15.01 -6.92
N THR A 300 23.34 15.41 -7.28
CA THR A 300 23.61 16.02 -8.59
C THR A 300 23.62 14.96 -9.70
N GLY A 301 22.93 15.26 -10.82
CA GLY A 301 22.86 14.36 -11.97
C GLY A 301 22.03 13.07 -11.72
N VAL A 302 21.17 13.08 -10.72
CA VAL A 302 20.19 12.05 -10.42
C VAL A 302 18.79 12.67 -10.52
N VAL A 303 17.92 12.03 -11.28
CA VAL A 303 16.50 12.42 -11.36
C VAL A 303 15.85 12.17 -10.02
N GLN A 304 15.25 13.20 -9.44
CA GLN A 304 14.51 13.10 -8.18
C GLN A 304 13.02 12.95 -8.49
N ALA A 305 12.56 11.73 -8.52
CA ALA A 305 11.19 11.38 -8.86
C ALA A 305 10.32 11.09 -7.63
N TRP A 306 9.01 11.12 -7.80
CA TRP A 306 8.05 10.91 -6.74
C TRP A 306 6.83 10.13 -7.21
N MET A 307 6.45 9.13 -6.43
CA MET A 307 5.23 8.36 -6.58
C MET A 307 4.46 8.35 -5.24
N PRO A 308 3.52 9.29 -5.05
CA PRO A 308 2.81 9.46 -3.76
C PRO A 308 1.96 8.26 -3.37
N LEU A 309 1.50 7.46 -4.34
CA LEU A 309 0.74 6.25 -4.08
C LEU A 309 1.62 5.04 -3.72
N GLY A 310 2.94 5.24 -3.62
CA GLY A 310 3.88 4.19 -3.24
C GLY A 310 3.89 3.05 -4.25
N VAL A 311 3.95 1.81 -3.77
CA VAL A 311 3.88 0.61 -4.63
C VAL A 311 2.52 0.43 -5.31
N SER A 312 1.52 1.18 -4.87
CA SER A 312 0.19 1.22 -5.51
C SER A 312 0.10 2.17 -6.70
N ASP A 313 1.16 2.94 -6.94
CA ASP A 313 1.22 3.81 -8.12
C ASP A 313 1.13 2.97 -9.41
N PRO A 314 0.31 3.38 -10.39
CA PRO A 314 0.16 2.64 -11.65
C PRO A 314 1.50 2.38 -12.35
N THR A 315 2.40 3.38 -12.37
CA THR A 315 3.72 3.24 -12.98
C THR A 315 4.62 2.28 -12.18
N ALA A 316 4.60 2.35 -10.85
CA ALA A 316 5.34 1.40 -10.01
C ALA A 316 4.90 -0.05 -10.29
N ARG A 317 3.61 -0.27 -10.45
CA ARG A 317 3.04 -1.59 -10.76
C ARG A 317 3.41 -2.08 -12.17
N GLU A 318 3.29 -1.22 -13.18
CA GLU A 318 3.68 -1.54 -14.54
C GLU A 318 5.17 -1.94 -14.61
N LEU A 319 6.01 -1.33 -13.76
CA LEU A 319 7.42 -1.66 -13.61
C LEU A 319 7.70 -2.88 -12.72
N GLY A 320 6.66 -3.50 -12.14
CA GLY A 320 6.81 -4.64 -11.24
C GLY A 320 7.43 -4.30 -9.89
N VAL A 321 7.34 -3.03 -9.45
CA VAL A 321 7.81 -2.60 -8.13
C VAL A 321 6.79 -3.01 -7.08
N ARG A 322 7.15 -3.97 -6.24
CA ARG A 322 6.24 -4.62 -5.27
C ARG A 322 6.49 -4.22 -3.84
N ARG A 323 7.70 -3.77 -3.56
CA ARG A 323 8.16 -3.37 -2.23
C ARG A 323 9.30 -2.35 -2.36
N PHE A 324 9.79 -1.86 -1.27
CA PHE A 324 10.97 -1.00 -1.21
C PHE A 324 11.92 -1.50 -0.11
N PRO A 325 13.23 -1.33 -0.29
CA PRO A 325 13.86 -0.78 -1.48
C PRO A 325 13.69 -1.69 -2.69
N TRP A 326 13.68 -1.12 -3.90
CA TRP A 326 13.63 -1.87 -5.14
C TRP A 326 14.50 -1.20 -6.20
N PHE A 327 15.21 -1.99 -6.97
CA PHE A 327 16.09 -1.50 -8.03
C PHE A 327 15.69 -2.09 -9.37
N ILE A 328 15.64 -1.26 -10.39
CA ILE A 328 15.46 -1.72 -11.77
C ILE A 328 16.60 -1.16 -12.60
N VAL A 329 17.30 -2.05 -13.31
CA VAL A 329 18.31 -1.67 -14.29
C VAL A 329 17.78 -1.98 -15.67
N ILE A 330 17.77 -0.97 -16.55
CA ILE A 330 17.24 -1.07 -17.90
C ILE A 330 18.38 -0.91 -18.89
N GLY A 331 18.52 -1.85 -19.80
CA GLY A 331 19.51 -1.84 -20.86
C GLY A 331 19.10 -0.96 -22.05
N ARG A 332 20.04 -0.83 -23.01
CA ARG A 332 19.79 -0.15 -24.30
C ARG A 332 18.82 -0.91 -25.20
N ASP A 333 18.64 -2.18 -24.97
CA ASP A 333 17.68 -3.07 -25.63
C ASP A 333 16.25 -2.94 -25.10
N ARG A 334 16.03 -2.02 -24.12
CA ARG A 334 14.76 -1.83 -23.42
C ARG A 334 14.33 -3.02 -22.56
N LYS A 335 15.23 -3.91 -22.25
CA LYS A 335 14.96 -5.01 -21.32
C LYS A 335 15.44 -4.69 -19.92
N SER A 336 14.81 -5.29 -18.93
CA SER A 336 15.30 -5.25 -17.56
C SER A 336 16.55 -6.14 -17.46
N ALA A 337 17.69 -5.56 -17.17
CA ALA A 337 18.91 -6.28 -16.86
C ALA A 337 18.98 -6.72 -15.39
N TYR A 338 18.15 -6.12 -14.54
CA TYR A 338 17.92 -6.48 -13.15
C TYR A 338 16.62 -5.85 -12.65
N SER A 339 15.88 -6.60 -11.87
CA SER A 339 14.71 -6.11 -11.10
C SER A 339 14.69 -6.84 -9.77
N GLY A 340 14.83 -6.12 -8.65
CA GLY A 340 14.88 -6.74 -7.34
C GLY A 340 15.29 -5.80 -6.21
N PRO A 341 15.31 -6.29 -4.96
CA PRO A 341 15.57 -5.48 -3.77
C PRO A 341 17.06 -5.25 -3.49
N ASP A 342 17.97 -6.05 -4.07
CA ASP A 342 19.36 -6.07 -3.68
C ASP A 342 20.20 -5.03 -4.44
N PRO A 343 20.90 -4.11 -3.75
CA PRO A 343 21.70 -3.07 -4.38
C PRO A 343 22.93 -3.62 -5.11
N ALA A 344 23.60 -4.64 -4.59
CA ALA A 344 24.85 -5.12 -5.15
C ALA A 344 24.70 -5.73 -6.56
N PRO A 345 23.76 -6.66 -6.82
CA PRO A 345 23.46 -7.12 -8.17
C PRO A 345 22.99 -5.99 -9.10
N ALA A 346 22.17 -5.05 -8.61
CA ALA A 346 21.69 -3.92 -9.39
C ALA A 346 22.84 -3.04 -9.87
N LEU A 347 23.73 -2.64 -8.97
CA LEU A 347 24.90 -1.82 -9.31
C LEU A 347 25.84 -2.54 -10.27
N SER A 348 26.03 -3.85 -10.11
CA SER A 348 26.82 -4.68 -11.04
C SER A 348 26.17 -4.76 -12.42
N ALA A 349 24.87 -4.97 -12.50
CA ALA A 349 24.13 -4.96 -13.75
C ALA A 349 24.24 -3.62 -14.46
N PHE A 350 24.07 -2.51 -13.72
CA PHE A 350 24.20 -1.17 -14.29
C PHE A 350 25.60 -0.90 -14.84
N ARG A 351 26.66 -1.27 -14.13
CA ARG A 351 28.06 -1.13 -14.62
C ARG A 351 28.28 -1.91 -15.92
N ARG A 352 27.78 -3.14 -16.02
CA ARG A 352 27.84 -3.93 -17.26
C ARG A 352 27.13 -3.21 -18.42
N GLN A 353 25.97 -2.60 -18.19
CA GLN A 353 25.25 -1.84 -19.21
C GLN A 353 25.98 -0.57 -19.62
N MET A 354 26.83 -0.02 -18.75
CA MET A 354 27.71 1.12 -19.05
C MET A 354 29.00 0.73 -19.75
N GLY A 355 29.29 -0.57 -19.96
CA GLY A 355 30.49 -1.05 -20.65
C GLY A 355 31.74 -1.09 -19.74
N LYS A 356 31.54 -1.29 -18.42
CA LYS A 356 32.63 -1.44 -17.45
C LYS A 356 32.47 -2.72 -16.65
#